data_3f2d84ee2f97602aa8e5aff59ea0809b
#
_entry.id   3f2d84ee2f97602aa8e5aff59ea0809b
#
_cell.length_a   1.000
_cell.length_b   1.000
_cell.length_c   1.000
_cell.angle_alpha   90.00
_cell.angle_beta   90.00
_cell.angle_gamma   90.00
#
_symmetry.space_group_name_H-M   'P 1'
#
loop_
_entity.id
_entity.type
_entity.pdbx_description
1 polymer ?
#
loop_
_entity_poly.entity_id
_entity_poly.type
_entity_poly.pdbx_seq_one_letter_code
_entity_poly.pdbx_strand_id
1 'polypeptide(L)'
;MNLPFYIKNCIELLEGAGFSAFAVGGAVRDSLLGLDPSDWDVTTSARPDQILTVFSDFRTIPTGIKHGTVTVLYEVEGKNLPIEITTYRIDGEYTDSRHPTSVEFSTDVLDDLSRRDFTVNAMAFNEKIGFVDAFGGRDDLEMRIMRAVGDPEKRFSEDALRILRAFRFSAQLGFEIEENTLVGAYACAHLLKNIARERIGVEMKKLLASKNVVYALEKMISGGVWREIFGEFEPKSDVVVRLSDVGRGDFAVRLALLLDGINEDGCACVLDSLRLSNAEKKLISRLCAVRDFDALGSDVSKNARMFLHFYGDILPKAKEIFAFYNPFCIEFFDAIDEENAKKRPLFVSDLAIKGCDLLEICEDDYSRVGKILKLLLDAVIEDPTLNEKEKLLEIAKKSC
;
A
#
# COMPACT_ATOMS: atom_id res chain seq x y z
N MET A 1 -18.48 -23.86 3.60
CA MET A 1 -17.60 -22.88 4.26
C MET A 1 -17.67 -23.14 5.75
N ASN A 2 -16.54 -23.14 6.47
CA ASN A 2 -16.51 -23.30 7.93
C ASN A 2 -16.10 -21.96 8.55
N LEU A 3 -16.85 -21.50 9.54
CA LEU A 3 -16.50 -20.29 10.29
C LEU A 3 -15.45 -20.61 11.36
N PRO A 4 -14.50 -19.71 11.64
CA PRO A 4 -13.66 -19.82 12.84
C PRO A 4 -14.50 -19.88 14.10
N PHE A 5 -14.03 -20.62 15.11
CA PHE A 5 -14.77 -20.82 16.37
C PHE A 5 -15.26 -19.51 17.00
N TYR A 6 -14.41 -18.49 17.04
CA TYR A 6 -14.75 -17.21 17.67
C TYR A 6 -15.85 -16.43 16.89
N ILE A 7 -15.92 -16.57 15.56
CA ILE A 7 -16.99 -15.98 14.73
C ILE A 7 -18.30 -16.75 14.90
N LYS A 8 -18.21 -18.09 14.90
CA LYS A 8 -19.36 -18.94 15.16
C LYS A 8 -19.98 -18.64 16.53
N ASN A 9 -19.16 -18.56 17.58
CA ASN A 9 -19.61 -18.23 18.93
C ASN A 9 -20.20 -16.81 19.00
N CYS A 10 -19.60 -15.83 18.31
CA CYS A 10 -20.13 -14.47 18.20
C CYS A 10 -21.56 -14.46 17.61
N ILE A 11 -21.79 -15.20 16.52
CA ILE A 11 -23.09 -15.34 15.88
C ILE A 11 -24.07 -16.06 16.81
N GLU A 12 -23.66 -17.14 17.46
CA GLU A 12 -24.50 -17.90 18.39
C GLU A 12 -24.96 -17.08 19.60
N LEU A 13 -24.11 -16.20 20.14
CA LEU A 13 -24.47 -15.28 21.22
C LEU A 13 -25.54 -14.28 20.78
N LEU A 14 -25.42 -13.71 19.60
CA LEU A 14 -26.43 -12.80 19.04
C LEU A 14 -27.76 -13.51 18.78
N GLU A 15 -27.71 -14.70 18.19
CA GLU A 15 -28.91 -15.52 17.95
C GLU A 15 -29.58 -15.97 19.25
N GLY A 16 -28.80 -16.34 20.25
CA GLY A 16 -29.30 -16.71 21.59
C GLY A 16 -30.02 -15.56 22.30
N ALA A 17 -29.67 -14.32 21.98
CA ALA A 17 -30.34 -13.10 22.42
C ALA A 17 -31.53 -12.69 21.52
N GLY A 18 -31.87 -13.48 20.50
CA GLY A 18 -33.03 -13.26 19.60
C GLY A 18 -32.74 -12.39 18.38
N PHE A 19 -31.47 -12.14 18.03
CA PHE A 19 -31.09 -11.35 16.87
C PHE A 19 -30.57 -12.23 15.73
N SER A 20 -30.84 -11.87 14.48
CA SER A 20 -30.20 -12.50 13.33
C SER A 20 -28.77 -11.98 13.18
N ALA A 21 -27.82 -12.87 12.80
CA ALA A 21 -26.42 -12.50 12.61
C ALA A 21 -25.75 -13.35 11.53
N PHE A 22 -24.83 -12.73 10.78
CA PHE A 22 -24.10 -13.37 9.70
C PHE A 22 -22.66 -12.88 9.65
N ALA A 23 -21.73 -13.74 9.28
CA ALA A 23 -20.43 -13.34 8.77
C ALA A 23 -20.62 -12.69 7.39
N VAL A 24 -19.84 -11.66 7.05
CA VAL A 24 -20.14 -10.83 5.87
C VAL A 24 -18.88 -10.24 5.24
N GLY A 25 -19.00 -9.83 3.97
CA GLY A 25 -17.98 -9.02 3.29
C GLY A 25 -16.77 -9.79 2.81
N GLY A 26 -15.60 -9.19 3.00
CA GLY A 26 -14.32 -9.72 2.49
C GLY A 26 -14.00 -11.12 2.97
N ALA A 27 -14.29 -11.45 4.22
CA ALA A 27 -14.03 -12.77 4.79
C ALA A 27 -14.85 -13.88 4.12
N VAL A 28 -16.12 -13.60 3.80
CA VAL A 28 -16.97 -14.56 3.09
C VAL A 28 -16.44 -14.81 1.68
N ARG A 29 -16.10 -13.72 0.97
CA ARG A 29 -15.46 -13.79 -0.36
C ARG A 29 -14.16 -14.60 -0.33
N ASP A 30 -13.25 -14.25 0.55
CA ASP A 30 -11.92 -14.87 0.61
C ASP A 30 -12.03 -16.36 0.97
N SER A 31 -12.92 -16.73 1.89
CA SER A 31 -13.22 -18.13 2.21
C SER A 31 -13.75 -18.91 1.00
N LEU A 32 -14.62 -18.31 0.18
CA LEU A 32 -15.13 -18.95 -1.05
C LEU A 32 -14.03 -19.12 -2.11
N LEU A 33 -13.03 -18.21 -2.13
CA LEU A 33 -11.84 -18.32 -2.97
C LEU A 33 -10.79 -19.29 -2.44
N GLY A 34 -11.01 -19.91 -1.27
CA GLY A 34 -10.04 -20.79 -0.61
C GLY A 34 -8.85 -20.04 -0.02
N LEU A 35 -8.98 -18.73 0.20
CA LEU A 35 -8.00 -17.90 0.89
C LEU A 35 -8.29 -17.89 2.39
N ASP A 36 -7.27 -17.62 3.20
CA ASP A 36 -7.42 -17.42 4.65
C ASP A 36 -7.75 -15.95 4.93
N PRO A 37 -8.97 -15.62 5.45
CA PRO A 37 -9.35 -14.25 5.72
C PRO A 37 -8.53 -13.65 6.85
N SER A 38 -8.03 -12.42 6.67
CA SER A 38 -7.30 -11.68 7.72
C SER A 38 -8.24 -11.12 8.79
N ASP A 39 -9.41 -10.63 8.38
CA ASP A 39 -10.35 -9.92 9.24
C ASP A 39 -11.76 -10.46 9.01
N TRP A 40 -12.51 -10.65 10.08
CA TRP A 40 -13.88 -11.13 10.04
C TRP A 40 -14.84 -10.07 10.54
N ASP A 41 -15.82 -9.74 9.71
CA ASP A 41 -16.93 -8.86 10.06
C ASP A 41 -18.19 -9.66 10.27
N VAL A 42 -18.99 -9.23 11.26
CA VAL A 42 -20.32 -9.76 11.53
C VAL A 42 -21.34 -8.65 11.33
N THR A 43 -22.44 -8.96 10.69
CA THR A 43 -23.58 -8.05 10.58
C THR A 43 -24.78 -8.65 11.28
N THR A 44 -25.64 -7.83 11.93
CA THR A 44 -26.73 -8.29 12.80
C THR A 44 -27.92 -7.35 12.82
N SER A 45 -29.10 -7.87 13.18
CA SER A 45 -30.30 -7.07 13.48
C SER A 45 -30.22 -6.37 14.85
N ALA A 46 -29.27 -6.74 15.72
CA ALA A 46 -29.09 -6.09 17.02
C ALA A 46 -28.58 -4.66 16.85
N ARG A 47 -29.16 -3.70 17.58
CA ARG A 47 -28.70 -2.32 17.66
C ARG A 47 -27.43 -2.22 18.51
N PRO A 48 -26.63 -1.13 18.39
CA PRO A 48 -25.37 -1.01 19.12
C PRO A 48 -25.47 -1.17 20.64
N ASP A 49 -26.52 -0.66 21.26
CA ASP A 49 -26.80 -0.83 22.68
C ASP A 49 -27.12 -2.29 23.05
N GLN A 50 -27.82 -3.00 22.19
CA GLN A 50 -28.12 -4.42 22.33
C GLN A 50 -26.83 -5.26 22.12
N ILE A 51 -25.99 -4.92 21.16
CA ILE A 51 -24.67 -5.56 20.97
C ILE A 51 -23.83 -5.41 22.23
N LEU A 52 -23.73 -4.21 22.80
CA LEU A 52 -23.01 -3.98 24.05
C LEU A 52 -23.57 -4.80 25.22
N THR A 53 -24.89 -5.01 25.26
CA THR A 53 -25.55 -5.85 26.28
C THR A 53 -25.21 -7.33 26.11
N VAL A 54 -25.29 -7.86 24.88
CA VAL A 54 -24.96 -9.26 24.56
C VAL A 54 -23.51 -9.58 24.87
N PHE A 55 -22.62 -8.64 24.62
CA PHE A 55 -21.16 -8.78 24.82
C PHE A 55 -20.66 -8.08 26.09
N SER A 56 -21.51 -7.95 27.12
CA SER A 56 -21.14 -7.31 28.42
C SER A 56 -19.93 -7.94 29.10
N ASP A 57 -19.73 -9.25 28.92
CA ASP A 57 -18.60 -10.00 29.48
C ASP A 57 -17.31 -9.89 28.63
N PHE A 58 -17.38 -9.22 27.47
CA PHE A 58 -16.25 -9.03 26.56
C PHE A 58 -15.75 -7.58 26.61
N ARG A 59 -14.48 -7.41 26.31
CA ARG A 59 -13.94 -6.07 26.09
C ARG A 59 -14.45 -5.53 24.75
N THR A 60 -15.14 -4.39 24.79
CA THR A 60 -15.71 -3.73 23.60
C THR A 60 -15.07 -2.37 23.34
N ILE A 61 -15.00 -1.97 22.07
CA ILE A 61 -14.54 -0.65 21.64
C ILE A 61 -15.67 0.02 20.84
N PRO A 62 -16.34 1.03 21.41
CA PRO A 62 -17.56 1.60 20.84
C PRO A 62 -17.31 2.76 19.85
N THR A 63 -16.16 2.84 19.22
CA THR A 63 -15.77 3.97 18.35
C THR A 63 -16.66 4.17 17.13
N GLY A 64 -17.35 3.12 16.67
CA GLY A 64 -18.23 3.11 15.50
C GLY A 64 -19.73 3.25 15.78
N ILE A 65 -20.16 3.47 17.02
CA ILE A 65 -21.60 3.45 17.42
C ILE A 65 -22.48 4.32 16.56
N LYS A 66 -22.04 5.54 16.21
CA LYS A 66 -22.83 6.46 15.36
C LYS A 66 -23.13 5.89 13.97
N HIS A 67 -22.33 4.91 13.53
CA HIS A 67 -22.51 4.21 12.25
C HIS A 67 -23.00 2.78 12.43
N GLY A 68 -23.43 2.41 13.64
CA GLY A 68 -23.97 1.10 13.94
C GLY A 68 -22.93 0.01 14.20
N THR A 69 -21.64 0.35 14.34
CA THR A 69 -20.56 -0.64 14.52
C THR A 69 -20.03 -0.64 15.94
N VAL A 70 -19.85 -1.82 16.51
CA VAL A 70 -19.16 -2.09 17.79
C VAL A 70 -18.06 -3.11 17.53
N THR A 71 -16.83 -2.83 17.96
CA THR A 71 -15.75 -3.81 17.90
C THR A 71 -15.71 -4.59 19.22
N VAL A 72 -15.79 -5.92 19.13
CA VAL A 72 -15.66 -6.85 20.25
C VAL A 72 -14.29 -7.51 20.18
N LEU A 73 -13.54 -7.48 21.28
CA LEU A 73 -12.24 -8.14 21.36
C LEU A 73 -12.42 -9.57 21.90
N TYR A 74 -12.17 -10.52 21.04
CA TYR A 74 -12.21 -11.94 21.36
C TYR A 74 -10.83 -12.43 21.77
N GLU A 75 -10.70 -13.01 22.95
CA GLU A 75 -9.43 -13.61 23.38
C GLU A 75 -9.32 -15.05 22.87
N VAL A 76 -8.35 -15.30 22.01
CA VAL A 76 -8.01 -16.62 21.47
C VAL A 76 -6.52 -16.85 21.67
N GLU A 77 -6.15 -17.87 22.43
CA GLU A 77 -4.74 -18.24 22.71
C GLU A 77 -3.90 -17.05 23.21
N GLY A 78 -4.48 -16.22 24.08
CA GLY A 78 -3.79 -15.04 24.63
C GLY A 78 -3.66 -13.85 23.69
N LYS A 79 -4.29 -13.90 22.50
CA LYS A 79 -4.36 -12.80 21.55
C LYS A 79 -5.77 -12.23 21.51
N ASN A 80 -5.89 -10.90 21.48
CA ASN A 80 -7.16 -10.23 21.28
C ASN A 80 -7.43 -10.10 19.78
N LEU A 81 -8.42 -10.83 19.27
CA LEU A 81 -8.89 -10.72 17.89
C LEU A 81 -10.07 -9.74 17.83
N PRO A 82 -9.98 -8.64 17.10
CA PRO A 82 -11.08 -7.71 16.92
C PRO A 82 -12.13 -8.31 15.97
N ILE A 83 -13.40 -8.27 16.36
CA ILE A 83 -14.54 -8.56 15.49
C ILE A 83 -15.35 -7.28 15.38
N GLU A 84 -15.52 -6.77 14.17
CA GLU A 84 -16.44 -5.67 13.92
C GLU A 84 -17.86 -6.20 13.73
N ILE A 85 -18.75 -5.81 14.65
CA ILE A 85 -20.16 -6.17 14.61
C ILE A 85 -20.95 -4.94 14.20
N THR A 86 -21.60 -5.00 13.04
CA THR A 86 -22.35 -3.88 12.47
C THR A 86 -23.85 -4.20 12.43
N THR A 87 -24.67 -3.28 12.95
CA THR A 87 -26.14 -3.35 12.82
C THR A 87 -26.55 -3.21 11.36
N TYR A 88 -27.52 -4.02 10.91
CA TYR A 88 -28.13 -3.82 9.57
C TYR A 88 -28.64 -2.41 9.45
N ARG A 89 -28.36 -1.78 8.31
CA ARG A 89 -28.72 -0.39 8.12
C ARG A 89 -29.00 -0.05 6.67
N ILE A 90 -29.83 0.95 6.52
CA ILE A 90 -30.06 1.67 5.26
C ILE A 90 -29.33 3.01 5.42
N ASP A 91 -28.46 3.32 4.48
CA ASP A 91 -27.79 4.61 4.46
C ASP A 91 -28.70 5.63 3.78
N GLY A 92 -28.91 6.81 4.41
CA GLY A 92 -29.66 7.92 3.83
C GLY A 92 -28.89 8.60 2.70
N GLU A 93 -29.34 9.81 2.31
CA GLU A 93 -28.67 10.58 1.27
C GLU A 93 -27.23 10.95 1.67
N TYR A 94 -26.36 11.01 0.69
CA TYR A 94 -24.97 11.39 0.87
C TYR A 94 -24.74 12.81 0.34
N THR A 95 -24.25 13.71 1.18
CA THR A 95 -24.00 15.11 0.79
C THR A 95 -22.53 15.42 0.54
N ASP A 96 -21.61 14.63 1.11
CA ASP A 96 -20.17 14.84 1.04
C ASP A 96 -19.42 13.73 0.29
N SER A 97 -20.15 12.89 -0.46
CA SER A 97 -19.60 11.71 -1.16
C SER A 97 -18.87 10.73 -0.23
N ARG A 98 -19.26 10.66 1.07
CA ARG A 98 -18.66 9.78 2.06
C ARG A 98 -19.59 9.32 3.16
N HIS A 99 -20.28 10.26 3.79
CA HIS A 99 -21.08 9.99 4.98
C HIS A 99 -22.57 10.16 4.63
N PRO A 100 -23.39 9.15 4.94
CA PRO A 100 -24.83 9.34 4.84
C PRO A 100 -25.28 10.41 5.87
N THR A 101 -26.18 11.26 5.49
CA THR A 101 -26.77 12.29 6.36
C THR A 101 -27.53 11.69 7.54
N SER A 102 -28.04 10.48 7.35
CA SER A 102 -28.72 9.69 8.38
C SER A 102 -28.46 8.21 8.17
N VAL A 103 -28.52 7.45 9.25
CA VAL A 103 -28.46 6.00 9.25
C VAL A 103 -29.74 5.51 9.88
N GLU A 104 -30.49 4.68 9.15
CA GLU A 104 -31.68 4.01 9.66
C GLU A 104 -31.35 2.53 9.88
N PHE A 105 -31.55 2.05 11.11
CA PHE A 105 -31.30 0.64 11.44
C PHE A 105 -32.44 -0.23 10.91
N SER A 106 -32.07 -1.32 10.25
CA SER A 106 -32.99 -2.31 9.68
C SER A 106 -32.93 -3.62 10.46
N THR A 107 -33.92 -4.46 10.24
CA THR A 107 -33.95 -5.84 10.71
C THR A 107 -33.71 -6.85 9.58
N ASP A 108 -33.60 -6.37 8.34
CA ASP A 108 -33.37 -7.18 7.15
C ASP A 108 -31.89 -7.12 6.73
N VAL A 109 -31.24 -8.26 6.60
CA VAL A 109 -29.86 -8.37 6.14
C VAL A 109 -29.70 -7.89 4.69
N LEU A 110 -30.75 -7.97 3.87
CA LEU A 110 -30.73 -7.51 2.48
C LEU A 110 -30.50 -6.00 2.37
N ASP A 111 -31.03 -5.22 3.30
CA ASP A 111 -30.78 -3.79 3.37
C ASP A 111 -29.29 -3.49 3.58
N ASP A 112 -28.65 -4.23 4.50
CA ASP A 112 -27.21 -4.06 4.75
C ASP A 112 -26.35 -4.51 3.54
N LEU A 113 -26.74 -5.59 2.87
CA LEU A 113 -26.01 -6.06 1.69
C LEU A 113 -26.18 -5.11 0.50
N SER A 114 -27.36 -4.50 0.34
CA SER A 114 -27.68 -3.61 -0.78
C SER A 114 -26.84 -2.33 -0.83
N ARG A 115 -26.36 -1.83 0.31
CA ARG A 115 -25.54 -0.60 0.40
C ARG A 115 -24.04 -0.86 0.20
N ARG A 116 -23.61 -2.12 0.07
CA ARG A 116 -22.20 -2.48 -0.10
C ARG A 116 -21.66 -2.09 -1.47
N ASP A 117 -20.35 -2.08 -1.59
CA ASP A 117 -19.67 -1.62 -2.80
C ASP A 117 -19.82 -2.57 -3.99
N PHE A 118 -19.48 -3.86 -3.80
CA PHE A 118 -19.40 -4.86 -4.88
C PHE A 118 -20.16 -6.11 -4.50
N THR A 119 -20.71 -6.80 -5.52
CA THR A 119 -21.49 -8.05 -5.38
C THR A 119 -20.70 -9.10 -4.62
N VAL A 120 -19.41 -9.28 -4.95
CA VAL A 120 -18.50 -10.23 -4.30
C VAL A 120 -18.23 -9.92 -2.82
N ASN A 121 -18.53 -8.72 -2.36
CA ASN A 121 -18.45 -8.28 -0.96
C ASN A 121 -19.84 -8.15 -0.30
N ALA A 122 -20.92 -8.35 -1.08
CA ALA A 122 -22.31 -8.24 -0.64
C ALA A 122 -22.96 -9.61 -0.42
N MET A 123 -22.18 -10.54 0.14
CA MET A 123 -22.61 -11.87 0.54
C MET A 123 -22.54 -12.02 2.06
N ALA A 124 -23.45 -12.76 2.62
CA ALA A 124 -23.48 -13.09 4.04
C ALA A 124 -23.57 -14.61 4.23
N PHE A 125 -23.03 -15.12 5.33
CA PHE A 125 -23.06 -16.52 5.64
C PHE A 125 -23.31 -16.80 7.12
N ASN A 126 -24.20 -17.76 7.38
CA ASN A 126 -24.48 -18.32 8.70
C ASN A 126 -24.55 -19.84 8.58
N GLU A 127 -23.96 -20.59 9.49
CA GLU A 127 -23.91 -22.07 9.39
C GLU A 127 -25.30 -22.72 9.42
N LYS A 128 -26.30 -22.12 10.08
CA LYS A 128 -27.66 -22.65 10.18
C LYS A 128 -28.54 -22.27 8.98
N ILE A 129 -28.36 -21.06 8.47
CA ILE A 129 -29.21 -20.48 7.40
C ILE A 129 -28.59 -20.73 6.02
N GLY A 130 -27.26 -20.82 5.94
CA GLY A 130 -26.50 -20.90 4.70
C GLY A 130 -26.07 -19.53 4.17
N PHE A 131 -25.89 -19.45 2.86
CA PHE A 131 -25.53 -18.22 2.17
C PHE A 131 -26.74 -17.35 1.87
N VAL A 132 -26.57 -16.03 2.09
CA VAL A 132 -27.45 -14.98 1.59
C VAL A 132 -26.68 -14.22 0.51
N ASP A 133 -27.11 -14.39 -0.74
CA ASP A 133 -26.49 -13.78 -1.92
C ASP A 133 -27.59 -13.26 -2.86
N ALA A 134 -28.08 -12.07 -2.58
CA ALA A 134 -29.18 -11.45 -3.34
C ALA A 134 -28.69 -10.72 -4.59
N PHE A 135 -27.38 -10.51 -4.74
CA PHE A 135 -26.79 -9.70 -5.80
C PHE A 135 -25.90 -10.49 -6.76
N GLY A 136 -25.87 -11.83 -6.65
CA GLY A 136 -25.12 -12.70 -7.57
C GLY A 136 -23.62 -12.67 -7.33
N GLY A 137 -23.19 -12.40 -6.09
CA GLY A 137 -21.77 -12.33 -5.74
C GLY A 137 -21.01 -13.64 -5.98
N ARG A 138 -21.65 -14.81 -5.80
CA ARG A 138 -21.04 -16.11 -6.07
C ARG A 138 -20.78 -16.34 -7.56
N ASP A 139 -21.73 -15.98 -8.40
CA ASP A 139 -21.58 -16.09 -9.86
C ASP A 139 -20.45 -15.16 -10.34
N ASP A 140 -20.40 -13.92 -9.82
CA ASP A 140 -19.33 -12.98 -10.14
C ASP A 140 -17.96 -13.46 -9.63
N LEU A 141 -17.89 -14.17 -8.48
CA LEU A 141 -16.66 -14.83 -8.03
C LEU A 141 -16.19 -15.92 -8.98
N GLU A 142 -17.09 -16.78 -9.44
CA GLU A 142 -16.78 -17.87 -10.38
C GLU A 142 -16.32 -17.31 -11.73
N MET A 143 -16.98 -16.23 -12.21
CA MET A 143 -16.64 -15.54 -13.46
C MET A 143 -15.42 -14.62 -13.31
N ARG A 144 -14.93 -14.39 -12.11
CA ARG A 144 -13.85 -13.42 -11.79
C ARG A 144 -14.18 -12.00 -12.24
N ILE A 145 -15.38 -11.55 -11.92
CA ILE A 145 -15.89 -10.23 -12.28
C ILE A 145 -16.01 -9.36 -11.02
N MET A 146 -15.59 -8.10 -11.13
CA MET A 146 -15.81 -7.06 -10.13
C MET A 146 -16.99 -6.18 -10.57
N ARG A 147 -18.15 -6.35 -9.95
CA ARG A 147 -19.40 -5.67 -10.26
C ARG A 147 -19.88 -4.84 -9.08
N ALA A 148 -20.31 -3.60 -9.31
CA ALA A 148 -20.95 -2.78 -8.30
C ALA A 148 -22.33 -3.33 -7.94
N VAL A 149 -22.73 -3.18 -6.67
CA VAL A 149 -24.09 -3.54 -6.24
C VAL A 149 -25.09 -2.53 -6.77
N GLY A 150 -26.07 -2.96 -7.55
CA GLY A 150 -27.11 -2.11 -8.12
C GLY A 150 -26.59 -1.18 -9.22
N ASP A 151 -26.97 0.11 -9.15
CA ASP A 151 -26.55 1.12 -10.12
C ASP A 151 -25.13 1.64 -9.79
N PRO A 152 -24.14 1.48 -10.68
CA PRO A 152 -22.77 1.89 -10.44
C PRO A 152 -22.60 3.41 -10.23
N GLU A 153 -23.28 4.26 -11.01
CA GLU A 153 -23.16 5.71 -10.88
C GLU A 153 -23.70 6.17 -9.53
N LYS A 154 -24.86 5.65 -9.12
CA LYS A 154 -25.42 5.91 -7.80
C LYS A 154 -24.43 5.43 -6.71
N ARG A 155 -23.90 4.23 -6.85
CA ARG A 155 -22.99 3.62 -5.86
C ARG A 155 -21.69 4.40 -5.70
N PHE A 156 -21.13 4.94 -6.77
CA PHE A 156 -19.91 5.74 -6.75
C PHE A 156 -20.16 7.19 -6.32
N SER A 157 -21.35 7.75 -6.57
CA SER A 157 -21.71 9.08 -6.05
C SER A 157 -21.92 9.09 -4.53
N GLU A 158 -22.36 7.98 -3.93
CA GLU A 158 -22.48 7.83 -2.47
C GLU A 158 -21.10 7.89 -1.76
N ASP A 159 -20.11 7.12 -2.19
CA ASP A 159 -18.71 7.19 -1.75
C ASP A 159 -17.77 7.00 -2.95
N ALA A 160 -17.25 8.11 -3.45
CA ALA A 160 -16.37 8.10 -4.61
C ALA A 160 -15.08 7.29 -4.39
N LEU A 161 -14.68 7.00 -3.14
CA LEU A 161 -13.56 6.08 -2.89
C LEU A 161 -13.83 4.66 -3.42
N ARG A 162 -15.10 4.27 -3.57
CA ARG A 162 -15.48 2.98 -4.15
C ARG A 162 -14.93 2.81 -5.57
N ILE A 163 -14.71 3.91 -6.31
CA ILE A 163 -14.04 3.89 -7.62
C ILE A 163 -12.63 3.30 -7.47
N LEU A 164 -11.81 3.83 -6.57
CA LEU A 164 -10.46 3.31 -6.34
C LEU A 164 -10.48 1.89 -5.75
N ARG A 165 -11.48 1.58 -4.94
CA ARG A 165 -11.67 0.23 -4.42
C ARG A 165 -11.97 -0.78 -5.52
N ALA A 166 -12.72 -0.40 -6.59
CA ALA A 166 -12.97 -1.27 -7.76
C ALA A 166 -11.64 -1.68 -8.41
N PHE A 167 -10.79 -0.70 -8.74
CA PHE A 167 -9.48 -0.96 -9.33
C PHE A 167 -8.55 -1.74 -8.39
N ARG A 168 -8.55 -1.40 -7.10
CA ARG A 168 -7.75 -2.12 -6.10
C ARG A 168 -8.17 -3.58 -5.97
N PHE A 169 -9.46 -3.87 -5.81
CA PHE A 169 -9.95 -5.25 -5.71
C PHE A 169 -9.73 -6.02 -7.01
N SER A 170 -9.92 -5.40 -8.18
CA SER A 170 -9.56 -5.98 -9.47
C SER A 170 -8.08 -6.38 -9.48
N ALA A 171 -7.16 -5.50 -9.07
CA ALA A 171 -5.74 -5.78 -9.00
C ALA A 171 -5.38 -6.86 -7.96
N GLN A 172 -6.03 -6.88 -6.80
CA GLN A 172 -5.77 -7.83 -5.72
C GLN A 172 -6.24 -9.24 -6.07
N LEU A 173 -7.45 -9.34 -6.62
CA LEU A 173 -8.12 -10.63 -6.91
C LEU A 173 -7.79 -11.15 -8.31
N GLY A 174 -7.29 -10.30 -9.22
CA GLY A 174 -7.10 -10.63 -10.63
C GLY A 174 -8.44 -10.76 -11.38
N PHE A 175 -9.41 -9.92 -11.02
CA PHE A 175 -10.76 -9.90 -11.60
C PHE A 175 -10.88 -8.77 -12.60
N GLU A 176 -11.62 -8.98 -13.66
CA GLU A 176 -12.01 -7.93 -14.59
C GLU A 176 -13.14 -7.07 -14.00
N ILE A 177 -13.12 -5.77 -14.27
CA ILE A 177 -14.22 -4.89 -13.86
C ILE A 177 -15.31 -4.99 -14.91
N GLU A 178 -16.55 -5.26 -14.47
CA GLU A 178 -17.73 -5.33 -15.34
C GLU A 178 -17.96 -3.99 -16.06
N GLU A 179 -18.40 -4.05 -17.32
CA GLU A 179 -18.41 -2.90 -18.23
C GLU A 179 -19.23 -1.73 -17.71
N ASN A 180 -20.48 -1.95 -17.21
CA ASN A 180 -21.28 -0.86 -16.65
C ASN A 180 -20.66 -0.29 -15.38
N THR A 181 -20.03 -1.13 -14.57
CA THR A 181 -19.27 -0.71 -13.38
C THR A 181 -18.09 0.17 -13.78
N LEU A 182 -17.39 -0.18 -14.85
CA LEU A 182 -16.26 0.60 -15.37
C LEU A 182 -16.73 1.95 -15.95
N VAL A 183 -17.82 1.96 -16.73
CA VAL A 183 -18.44 3.18 -17.26
C VAL A 183 -18.87 4.11 -16.13
N GLY A 184 -19.57 3.59 -15.12
CA GLY A 184 -19.96 4.37 -13.94
C GLY A 184 -18.76 4.93 -13.17
N ALA A 185 -17.65 4.15 -13.05
CA ALA A 185 -16.42 4.62 -12.43
C ALA A 185 -15.79 5.80 -13.19
N TYR A 186 -15.81 5.76 -14.53
CA TYR A 186 -15.33 6.86 -15.37
C TYR A 186 -16.21 8.10 -15.28
N ALA A 187 -17.52 7.93 -15.33
CA ALA A 187 -18.46 9.04 -15.21
C ALA A 187 -18.31 9.78 -13.86
N CYS A 188 -18.07 9.04 -12.79
CA CYS A 188 -17.95 9.56 -11.43
C CYS A 188 -16.49 9.90 -11.01
N ALA A 189 -15.48 9.70 -11.86
CA ALA A 189 -14.08 9.91 -11.51
C ALA A 189 -13.79 11.33 -10.95
N HIS A 190 -14.45 12.35 -11.49
CA HIS A 190 -14.32 13.75 -11.06
C HIS A 190 -14.68 13.97 -9.58
N LEU A 191 -15.44 13.06 -8.94
CA LEU A 191 -15.80 13.13 -7.52
C LEU A 191 -14.62 12.78 -6.60
N LEU A 192 -13.57 12.14 -7.11
CA LEU A 192 -12.37 11.79 -6.34
C LEU A 192 -11.67 13.02 -5.75
N LYS A 193 -11.81 14.19 -6.36
CA LYS A 193 -11.30 15.45 -5.82
C LYS A 193 -11.88 15.83 -4.45
N ASN A 194 -13.07 15.31 -4.12
CA ASN A 194 -13.74 15.56 -2.84
C ASN A 194 -13.28 14.58 -1.74
N ILE A 195 -12.52 13.53 -2.10
CA ILE A 195 -12.07 12.51 -1.16
C ILE A 195 -10.76 12.97 -0.48
N ALA A 196 -10.69 12.74 0.83
CA ALA A 196 -9.48 12.99 1.61
C ALA A 196 -8.28 12.25 1.01
N ARG A 197 -7.18 12.98 0.77
CA ARG A 197 -5.97 12.45 0.12
C ARG A 197 -5.36 11.27 0.86
N GLU A 198 -5.50 11.21 2.18
CA GLU A 198 -5.07 10.09 3.02
C GLU A 198 -5.78 8.78 2.62
N ARG A 199 -7.10 8.85 2.36
CA ARG A 199 -7.88 7.68 1.91
C ARG A 199 -7.44 7.22 0.52
N ILE A 200 -7.24 8.17 -0.41
CA ILE A 200 -6.72 7.89 -1.76
C ILE A 200 -5.35 7.21 -1.64
N GLY A 201 -4.45 7.75 -0.83
CA GLY A 201 -3.11 7.19 -0.61
C GLY A 201 -3.14 5.75 -0.10
N VAL A 202 -4.04 5.42 0.83
CA VAL A 202 -4.21 4.05 1.34
C VAL A 202 -4.65 3.09 0.24
N GLU A 203 -5.65 3.47 -0.59
CA GLU A 203 -6.12 2.63 -1.69
C GLU A 203 -5.03 2.46 -2.77
N MET A 204 -4.33 3.54 -3.13
CA MET A 204 -3.24 3.50 -4.10
C MET A 204 -2.07 2.62 -3.64
N LYS A 205 -1.68 2.68 -2.36
CA LYS A 205 -0.66 1.78 -1.80
C LYS A 205 -1.05 0.31 -1.95
N LYS A 206 -2.30 -0.03 -1.58
CA LYS A 206 -2.81 -1.39 -1.70
C LYS A 206 -2.92 -1.85 -3.16
N LEU A 207 -3.32 -0.96 -4.06
CA LEU A 207 -3.41 -1.23 -5.50
C LEU A 207 -2.01 -1.52 -6.06
N LEU A 208 -1.06 -0.63 -5.81
CA LEU A 208 0.31 -0.79 -6.31
C LEU A 208 1.05 -1.99 -5.71
N ALA A 209 0.71 -2.40 -4.48
CA ALA A 209 1.22 -3.62 -3.87
C ALA A 209 0.56 -4.90 -4.43
N SER A 210 -0.50 -4.79 -5.24
CA SER A 210 -1.28 -5.93 -5.71
C SER A 210 -0.58 -6.71 -6.83
N LYS A 211 -0.90 -8.01 -6.95
CA LYS A 211 -0.25 -8.90 -7.92
C LYS A 211 -0.60 -8.53 -9.38
N ASN A 212 -1.87 -8.20 -9.65
CA ASN A 212 -2.38 -7.99 -11.01
C ASN A 212 -2.62 -6.48 -11.27
N VAL A 213 -1.60 -5.66 -11.01
CA VAL A 213 -1.70 -4.20 -11.03
C VAL A 213 -1.88 -3.60 -12.44
N VAL A 214 -1.34 -4.26 -13.47
CA VAL A 214 -1.25 -3.72 -14.84
C VAL A 214 -2.64 -3.40 -15.39
N TYR A 215 -3.53 -4.39 -15.42
CA TYR A 215 -4.91 -4.20 -15.92
C TYR A 215 -5.61 -3.02 -15.23
N ALA A 216 -5.52 -2.95 -13.91
CA ALA A 216 -6.17 -1.88 -13.16
C ALA A 216 -5.60 -0.50 -13.50
N LEU A 217 -4.27 -0.38 -13.64
CA LEU A 217 -3.62 0.88 -14.03
C LEU A 217 -3.98 1.29 -15.44
N GLU A 218 -3.96 0.36 -16.41
CA GLU A 218 -4.36 0.66 -17.79
C GLU A 218 -5.79 1.19 -17.85
N LYS A 219 -6.72 0.57 -17.13
CA LYS A 219 -8.12 1.05 -17.05
C LYS A 219 -8.24 2.40 -16.32
N MET A 220 -7.48 2.62 -15.24
CA MET A 220 -7.46 3.91 -14.55
C MET A 220 -6.94 5.04 -15.45
N ILE A 221 -5.89 4.79 -16.21
CA ILE A 221 -5.28 5.78 -17.10
C ILE A 221 -6.22 6.07 -18.27
N SER A 222 -6.66 5.03 -19.00
CA SER A 222 -7.52 5.19 -20.18
C SER A 222 -8.87 5.84 -19.87
N GLY A 223 -9.41 5.65 -18.65
CA GLY A 223 -10.67 6.22 -18.20
C GLY A 223 -10.54 7.56 -17.46
N GLY A 224 -9.35 8.16 -17.41
CA GLY A 224 -9.13 9.47 -16.78
C GLY A 224 -9.11 9.45 -15.24
N VAL A 225 -9.33 8.30 -14.59
CA VAL A 225 -9.30 8.18 -13.12
C VAL A 225 -7.94 8.54 -12.56
N TRP A 226 -6.86 8.17 -13.25
CA TRP A 226 -5.50 8.54 -12.87
C TRP A 226 -5.32 10.06 -12.84
N ARG A 227 -5.83 10.76 -13.86
CA ARG A 227 -5.73 12.22 -14.00
C ARG A 227 -6.42 12.98 -12.88
N GLU A 228 -7.55 12.47 -12.36
CA GLU A 228 -8.26 13.08 -11.22
C GLU A 228 -7.46 13.01 -9.92
N ILE A 229 -6.50 12.10 -9.81
CA ILE A 229 -5.64 11.92 -8.64
C ILE A 229 -4.33 12.72 -8.79
N PHE A 230 -3.68 12.62 -9.95
CA PHE A 230 -2.31 13.05 -10.18
C PHE A 230 -2.17 14.23 -11.18
N GLY A 231 -3.30 14.76 -11.69
CA GLY A 231 -3.29 15.84 -12.69
C GLY A 231 -2.83 15.35 -14.05
N GLU A 232 -2.13 16.21 -14.78
CA GLU A 232 -1.73 15.94 -16.16
C GLU A 232 -0.57 14.93 -16.31
N PHE A 233 0.01 14.49 -15.20
CA PHE A 233 1.07 13.50 -15.25
C PHE A 233 0.49 12.10 -15.55
N GLU A 234 0.98 11.48 -16.61
CA GLU A 234 0.64 10.09 -16.96
C GLU A 234 1.91 9.23 -17.00
N PRO A 235 1.89 8.02 -16.41
CA PRO A 235 3.00 7.08 -16.49
C PRO A 235 3.23 6.61 -17.93
N LYS A 236 4.48 6.31 -18.28
CA LYS A 236 4.81 5.72 -19.57
C LYS A 236 4.16 4.35 -19.72
N SER A 237 3.52 4.09 -20.87
CA SER A 237 2.79 2.84 -21.11
C SER A 237 3.68 1.60 -21.08
N ASP A 238 4.91 1.68 -21.58
CA ASP A 238 5.90 0.60 -21.54
C ASP A 238 6.33 0.27 -20.11
N VAL A 239 6.40 1.27 -19.22
CA VAL A 239 6.64 1.05 -17.78
C VAL A 239 5.46 0.33 -17.15
N VAL A 240 4.22 0.78 -17.41
CA VAL A 240 3.00 0.17 -16.85
C VAL A 240 2.92 -1.31 -17.17
N VAL A 241 3.10 -1.68 -18.44
CA VAL A 241 3.03 -3.08 -18.88
C VAL A 241 4.06 -3.97 -18.18
N ARG A 242 5.28 -3.45 -17.95
CA ARG A 242 6.37 -4.21 -17.33
C ARG A 242 6.27 -4.32 -15.80
N LEU A 243 5.31 -3.66 -15.15
CA LEU A 243 5.10 -3.79 -13.70
C LEU A 243 4.67 -5.18 -13.23
N SER A 244 4.21 -6.06 -14.16
CA SER A 244 3.92 -7.45 -13.85
C SER A 244 5.15 -8.20 -13.30
N ASP A 245 6.34 -7.86 -13.77
CA ASP A 245 7.59 -8.56 -13.54
C ASP A 245 8.42 -7.95 -12.40
N VAL A 246 8.07 -6.74 -11.96
CA VAL A 246 8.87 -5.92 -11.05
C VAL A 246 8.05 -5.50 -9.83
N GLY A 247 8.74 -5.28 -8.72
CA GLY A 247 8.13 -4.71 -7.51
C GLY A 247 7.13 -5.64 -6.82
N ARG A 248 7.30 -6.94 -6.91
CA ARG A 248 6.37 -7.98 -6.40
C ARG A 248 5.78 -7.69 -5.03
N GLY A 249 4.71 -6.89 -4.99
CA GLY A 249 4.05 -6.46 -3.77
C GLY A 249 4.67 -5.22 -3.11
N ASP A 250 5.69 -4.61 -3.69
CA ASP A 250 6.33 -3.40 -3.18
C ASP A 250 5.81 -2.13 -3.87
N PHE A 251 4.95 -1.39 -3.16
CA PHE A 251 4.37 -0.18 -3.71
C PHE A 251 5.41 0.92 -3.99
N ALA A 252 6.48 0.99 -3.18
CA ALA A 252 7.49 2.04 -3.31
C ALA A 252 8.34 1.85 -4.59
N VAL A 253 8.71 0.61 -4.90
CA VAL A 253 9.40 0.26 -6.16
C VAL A 253 8.51 0.59 -7.35
N ARG A 254 7.25 0.13 -7.34
CA ARG A 254 6.32 0.37 -8.45
C ARG A 254 5.99 1.85 -8.63
N LEU A 255 5.79 2.58 -7.53
CA LEU A 255 5.54 4.02 -7.62
C LEU A 255 6.76 4.75 -8.18
N ALA A 256 7.99 4.41 -7.75
CA ALA A 256 9.21 5.01 -8.29
C ALA A 256 9.35 4.77 -9.81
N LEU A 257 8.99 3.57 -10.28
CA LEU A 257 8.99 3.27 -11.73
C LEU A 257 7.91 4.09 -12.48
N LEU A 258 6.69 4.17 -11.93
CA LEU A 258 5.61 4.95 -12.54
C LEU A 258 5.93 6.44 -12.63
N LEU A 259 6.80 6.96 -11.77
CA LEU A 259 7.28 8.36 -11.78
C LEU A 259 8.40 8.60 -12.79
N ASP A 260 8.67 7.63 -13.70
CA ASP A 260 9.68 7.80 -14.75
C ASP A 260 9.34 8.95 -15.71
N GLY A 261 10.30 9.86 -15.87
CA GLY A 261 10.16 11.03 -16.72
C GLY A 261 9.56 12.28 -16.04
N ILE A 262 9.16 12.18 -14.77
CA ILE A 262 8.75 13.36 -13.99
C ILE A 262 9.99 14.05 -13.39
N ASN A 263 9.97 15.38 -13.32
CA ASN A 263 11.03 16.14 -12.65
C ASN A 263 10.89 16.09 -11.11
N GLU A 264 11.89 16.57 -10.37
CA GLU A 264 11.91 16.51 -8.90
C GLU A 264 10.70 17.20 -8.26
N ASP A 265 10.31 18.39 -8.75
CA ASP A 265 9.16 19.14 -8.22
C ASP A 265 7.84 18.37 -8.45
N GLY A 266 7.66 17.81 -9.63
CA GLY A 266 6.52 16.97 -9.97
C GLY A 266 6.48 15.69 -9.13
N CYS A 267 7.62 15.04 -8.92
CA CYS A 267 7.75 13.90 -8.05
C CYS A 267 7.32 14.25 -6.61
N ALA A 268 7.85 15.33 -6.06
CA ALA A 268 7.47 15.80 -4.72
C ALA A 268 5.96 16.08 -4.64
N CYS A 269 5.38 16.72 -5.66
CA CYS A 269 3.94 17.00 -5.72
C CYS A 269 3.10 15.71 -5.70
N VAL A 270 3.47 14.68 -6.49
CA VAL A 270 2.77 13.38 -6.47
C VAL A 270 2.88 12.70 -5.12
N LEU A 271 4.07 12.66 -4.51
CA LEU A 271 4.29 12.02 -3.22
C LEU A 271 3.52 12.74 -2.10
N ASP A 272 3.41 14.07 -2.16
CA ASP A 272 2.63 14.89 -1.22
C ASP A 272 1.13 14.66 -1.41
N SER A 273 0.67 14.53 -2.64
CA SER A 273 -0.74 14.29 -2.95
C SER A 273 -1.26 12.97 -2.36
N LEU A 274 -0.39 11.97 -2.21
CA LEU A 274 -0.71 10.67 -1.59
C LEU A 274 -0.58 10.66 -0.06
N ARG A 275 -0.20 11.79 0.55
CA ARG A 275 0.00 11.90 2.01
C ARG A 275 0.90 10.80 2.58
N LEU A 276 1.98 10.50 1.88
CA LEU A 276 2.98 9.53 2.32
C LEU A 276 3.75 10.07 3.53
N SER A 277 4.23 9.15 4.38
CA SER A 277 5.15 9.50 5.46
C SER A 277 6.48 10.05 4.90
N ASN A 278 7.19 10.87 5.71
CA ASN A 278 8.49 11.40 5.29
C ASN A 278 9.52 10.30 4.96
N ALA A 279 9.44 9.15 5.66
CA ALA A 279 10.29 8.00 5.39
C ALA A 279 9.99 7.39 4.01
N GLU A 280 8.70 7.24 3.66
CA GLU A 280 8.28 6.72 2.35
C GLU A 280 8.65 7.68 1.23
N LYS A 281 8.42 8.98 1.40
CA LYS A 281 8.82 10.01 0.42
C LYS A 281 10.33 9.95 0.15
N LYS A 282 11.14 9.94 1.21
CA LYS A 282 12.60 9.84 1.09
C LYS A 282 13.02 8.56 0.38
N LEU A 283 12.41 7.42 0.72
CA LEU A 283 12.68 6.14 0.07
C LEU A 283 12.38 6.21 -1.44
N ILE A 284 11.17 6.66 -1.80
CA ILE A 284 10.75 6.70 -3.21
C ILE A 284 11.58 7.68 -4.02
N SER A 285 11.88 8.88 -3.50
CA SER A 285 12.76 9.83 -4.18
C SER A 285 14.16 9.25 -4.43
N ARG A 286 14.72 8.51 -3.48
CA ARG A 286 16.00 7.80 -3.67
C ARG A 286 15.88 6.70 -4.72
N LEU A 287 14.78 5.96 -4.74
CA LEU A 287 14.54 4.92 -5.76
C LEU A 287 14.40 5.53 -7.16
N CYS A 288 13.74 6.69 -7.31
CA CYS A 288 13.70 7.41 -8.58
C CYS A 288 15.10 7.79 -9.09
N ALA A 289 16.01 8.18 -8.20
CA ALA A 289 17.38 8.54 -8.55
C ALA A 289 18.26 7.36 -9.01
N VAL A 290 17.86 6.11 -8.68
CA VAL A 290 18.58 4.90 -9.14
C VAL A 290 18.61 4.79 -10.67
N ARG A 291 17.56 5.25 -11.34
CA ARG A 291 17.45 5.23 -12.80
C ARG A 291 18.64 5.94 -13.49
N ASP A 292 19.04 7.05 -12.91
CA ASP A 292 20.05 7.94 -13.50
C ASP A 292 21.48 7.59 -13.05
N PHE A 293 21.65 6.46 -12.34
CA PHE A 293 22.96 6.00 -11.90
C PHE A 293 23.77 5.46 -13.09
N ASP A 294 24.91 6.10 -13.37
CA ASP A 294 25.83 5.68 -14.43
C ASP A 294 26.72 4.53 -13.96
N ALA A 295 26.42 3.32 -14.43
CA ALA A 295 27.21 2.11 -14.19
C ALA A 295 28.26 1.82 -15.28
N LEU A 296 28.28 2.61 -16.36
CA LEU A 296 29.03 2.30 -17.59
C LEU A 296 30.48 2.79 -17.58
N GLY A 297 31.03 3.23 -16.45
CA GLY A 297 32.44 3.62 -16.34
C GLY A 297 33.41 2.43 -16.51
N SER A 298 34.69 2.74 -16.78
CA SER A 298 35.74 1.73 -17.02
C SER A 298 36.09 0.85 -15.82
N ASP A 299 35.70 1.24 -14.58
CA ASP A 299 35.94 0.50 -13.34
C ASP A 299 34.61 0.05 -12.72
N VAL A 300 34.20 -1.16 -13.06
CA VAL A 300 32.95 -1.77 -12.56
C VAL A 300 32.93 -1.91 -11.04
N SER A 301 34.08 -2.25 -10.43
CA SER A 301 34.19 -2.40 -8.96
C SER A 301 34.03 -1.06 -8.25
N LYS A 302 34.61 0.02 -8.78
CA LYS A 302 34.43 1.38 -8.26
C LYS A 302 32.96 1.79 -8.35
N ASN A 303 32.31 1.59 -9.52
CA ASN A 303 30.89 1.91 -9.71
C ASN A 303 30.01 1.08 -8.75
N ALA A 304 30.33 -0.19 -8.51
CA ALA A 304 29.65 -1.02 -7.54
C ALA A 304 29.77 -0.47 -6.11
N ARG A 305 30.97 0.01 -5.70
CA ARG A 305 31.15 0.68 -4.39
C ARG A 305 30.36 1.98 -4.29
N MET A 306 30.34 2.79 -5.35
CA MET A 306 29.52 4.01 -5.39
C MET A 306 28.03 3.68 -5.28
N PHE A 307 27.54 2.66 -5.99
CA PHE A 307 26.16 2.21 -5.88
C PHE A 307 25.81 1.77 -4.46
N LEU A 308 26.68 1.00 -3.82
CA LEU A 308 26.53 0.59 -2.43
C LEU A 308 26.60 1.76 -1.45
N HIS A 309 27.44 2.76 -1.70
CA HIS A 309 27.46 4.00 -0.90
C HIS A 309 26.13 4.71 -0.92
N PHE A 310 25.52 4.89 -2.10
CA PHE A 310 24.26 5.63 -2.23
C PHE A 310 23.02 4.80 -1.86
N TYR A 311 23.03 3.50 -2.09
CA TYR A 311 21.82 2.65 -2.04
C TYR A 311 21.98 1.39 -1.18
N GLY A 312 23.09 1.20 -0.48
CA GLY A 312 23.36 -0.03 0.26
C GLY A 312 22.32 -0.38 1.34
N ASP A 313 21.73 0.63 1.99
CA ASP A 313 20.65 0.47 2.98
C ASP A 313 19.28 0.07 2.36
N ILE A 314 19.13 0.28 1.06
CA ILE A 314 17.93 -0.09 0.27
C ILE A 314 18.27 -1.02 -0.89
N LEU A 315 19.42 -1.70 -0.81
CA LEU A 315 20.04 -2.45 -1.91
C LEU A 315 19.09 -3.37 -2.70
N PRO A 316 18.23 -4.21 -2.08
CA PRO A 316 17.35 -5.09 -2.84
C PRO A 316 16.42 -4.32 -3.79
N LYS A 317 15.82 -3.23 -3.31
CA LYS A 317 14.91 -2.39 -4.10
C LYS A 317 15.66 -1.60 -5.17
N ALA A 318 16.83 -1.08 -4.83
CA ALA A 318 17.66 -0.34 -5.78
C ALA A 318 18.16 -1.25 -6.91
N LYS A 319 18.59 -2.48 -6.62
CA LYS A 319 18.96 -3.47 -7.64
C LYS A 319 17.79 -3.78 -8.57
N GLU A 320 16.57 -3.88 -8.04
CA GLU A 320 15.37 -4.16 -8.82
C GLU A 320 15.04 -3.00 -9.79
N ILE A 321 15.09 -1.75 -9.32
CA ILE A 321 14.92 -0.57 -10.17
C ILE A 321 16.03 -0.50 -11.23
N PHE A 322 17.29 -0.69 -10.83
CA PHE A 322 18.41 -0.64 -11.77
C PHE A 322 18.28 -1.71 -12.86
N ALA A 323 17.92 -2.94 -12.48
CA ALA A 323 17.70 -4.05 -13.42
C ALA A 323 16.56 -3.78 -14.41
N PHE A 324 15.52 -3.06 -13.98
CA PHE A 324 14.41 -2.67 -14.85
C PHE A 324 14.88 -1.86 -16.06
N TYR A 325 15.81 -0.90 -15.84
CA TYR A 325 16.36 -0.08 -16.91
C TYR A 325 17.56 -0.72 -17.61
N ASN A 326 18.30 -1.59 -16.90
CA ASN A 326 19.57 -2.18 -17.34
C ASN A 326 19.58 -3.71 -17.22
N PRO A 327 18.70 -4.44 -17.96
CA PRO A 327 18.51 -5.89 -17.75
C PRO A 327 19.72 -6.75 -18.11
N PHE A 328 20.69 -6.21 -18.88
CA PHE A 328 21.87 -6.93 -19.35
C PHE A 328 23.15 -6.62 -18.56
N CYS A 329 23.09 -5.84 -17.49
CA CYS A 329 24.26 -5.48 -16.67
C CYS A 329 24.61 -6.55 -15.62
N ILE A 330 24.74 -7.82 -16.02
CA ILE A 330 25.03 -8.95 -15.11
C ILE A 330 26.35 -8.72 -14.38
N GLU A 331 27.41 -8.33 -15.09
CA GLU A 331 28.75 -8.07 -14.52
C GLU A 331 28.69 -7.02 -13.41
N PHE A 332 27.87 -5.99 -13.56
CA PHE A 332 27.68 -4.97 -12.53
C PHE A 332 26.97 -5.52 -11.29
N PHE A 333 25.99 -6.40 -11.44
CA PHE A 333 25.32 -7.05 -10.30
C PHE A 333 26.27 -7.96 -9.54
N ASP A 334 27.09 -8.72 -10.25
CA ASP A 334 28.12 -9.58 -9.65
C ASP A 334 29.14 -8.74 -8.87
N ALA A 335 29.59 -7.61 -9.43
CA ALA A 335 30.49 -6.69 -8.77
C ALA A 335 29.86 -6.05 -7.50
N ILE A 336 28.57 -5.69 -7.53
CA ILE A 336 27.87 -5.20 -6.34
C ILE A 336 27.88 -6.27 -5.24
N ASP A 337 27.57 -7.52 -5.58
CA ASP A 337 27.52 -8.61 -4.59
C ASP A 337 28.92 -8.94 -4.03
N GLU A 338 29.95 -8.91 -4.87
CA GLU A 338 31.34 -9.06 -4.44
C GLU A 338 31.80 -7.94 -3.51
N GLU A 339 31.61 -6.67 -3.89
CA GLU A 339 32.05 -5.54 -3.08
C GLU A 339 31.26 -5.45 -1.76
N ASN A 340 29.96 -5.80 -1.78
CA ASN A 340 29.13 -5.89 -0.58
C ASN A 340 29.65 -7.00 0.38
N ALA A 341 30.07 -8.15 -0.15
CA ALA A 341 30.66 -9.25 0.63
C ALA A 341 32.00 -8.88 1.25
N LYS A 342 32.80 -8.05 0.58
CA LYS A 342 34.11 -7.56 1.07
C LYS A 342 33.98 -6.56 2.23
N LYS A 343 32.77 -6.06 2.55
CA LYS A 343 32.51 -5.06 3.59
C LYS A 343 33.45 -3.86 3.50
N ARG A 344 33.57 -3.30 2.30
CA ARG A 344 34.41 -2.13 2.06
C ARG A 344 33.93 -0.91 2.85
N PRO A 345 34.87 0.02 3.19
CA PRO A 345 34.50 1.31 3.75
C PRO A 345 33.63 2.11 2.77
N LEU A 346 32.39 2.39 3.14
CA LEU A 346 31.41 3.09 2.29
C LEU A 346 30.86 4.36 2.93
N PHE A 347 31.12 4.55 4.24
CA PHE A 347 30.62 5.69 4.99
C PHE A 347 31.76 6.35 5.77
N VAL A 348 31.58 7.63 6.14
CA VAL A 348 32.57 8.37 6.95
C VAL A 348 32.88 7.64 8.25
N SER A 349 31.93 6.94 8.84
CA SER A 349 32.15 6.09 10.02
C SER A 349 33.12 4.94 9.83
N ASP A 350 33.37 4.51 8.59
CA ASP A 350 34.18 3.35 8.22
C ASP A 350 35.65 3.75 7.94
N LEU A 351 35.92 5.06 7.88
CA LEU A 351 37.26 5.56 7.68
C LEU A 351 38.14 5.23 8.88
N ALA A 352 39.42 4.88 8.60
CA ALA A 352 40.43 4.63 9.62
C ALA A 352 40.87 5.91 10.38
N ILE A 353 40.19 7.04 10.11
CA ILE A 353 40.43 8.35 10.71
C ILE A 353 39.09 8.92 11.21
N LYS A 354 39.18 9.70 12.30
CA LYS A 354 38.00 10.41 12.88
C LYS A 354 38.16 11.91 12.77
N GLY A 355 37.11 12.65 12.94
CA GLY A 355 37.11 14.11 12.90
C GLY A 355 38.13 14.74 13.88
N CYS A 356 38.31 14.16 15.06
CA CYS A 356 39.30 14.61 16.04
C CYS A 356 40.75 14.52 15.55
N ASP A 357 41.04 13.58 14.66
CA ASP A 357 42.39 13.44 14.09
C ASP A 357 42.72 14.53 13.06
N LEU A 358 41.71 15.28 12.60
CA LEU A 358 41.82 16.33 11.59
C LEU A 358 41.79 17.75 12.20
N LEU A 359 41.46 17.91 13.48
CA LEU A 359 41.27 19.23 14.10
C LEU A 359 42.51 20.11 13.95
N GLU A 360 43.67 19.63 14.29
CA GLU A 360 44.92 20.37 14.14
C GLU A 360 45.23 20.76 12.68
N ILE A 361 44.93 19.85 11.73
CA ILE A 361 45.13 20.10 10.29
C ILE A 361 44.14 21.14 9.77
N CYS A 362 42.94 21.19 10.30
CA CYS A 362 41.89 22.09 9.90
C CYS A 362 41.79 23.35 10.76
N GLU A 363 42.77 23.66 11.60
CA GLU A 363 42.83 24.85 12.45
C GLU A 363 41.57 24.99 13.33
N ASP A 364 41.06 23.86 13.86
CA ASP A 364 39.86 23.75 14.68
C ASP A 364 38.52 24.18 13.97
N ASP A 365 38.57 24.29 12.64
CA ASP A 365 37.33 24.56 11.83
C ASP A 365 36.56 23.25 11.54
N TYR A 366 35.50 23.01 12.33
CA TYR A 366 34.61 21.84 12.17
C TYR A 366 33.93 21.73 10.79
N SER A 367 33.65 22.86 10.13
CA SER A 367 33.07 22.87 8.79
C SER A 367 34.07 22.31 7.77
N ARG A 368 35.35 22.66 7.92
CA ARG A 368 36.43 22.19 7.10
C ARG A 368 36.74 20.70 7.33
N VAL A 369 36.69 20.23 8.60
CA VAL A 369 36.76 18.82 8.96
C VAL A 369 35.73 17.98 8.22
N GLY A 370 34.46 18.41 8.19
CA GLY A 370 33.39 17.70 7.49
C GLY A 370 33.64 17.58 5.99
N LYS A 371 34.16 18.64 5.35
CA LYS A 371 34.48 18.64 3.91
C LYS A 371 35.65 17.68 3.61
N ILE A 372 36.66 17.69 4.45
CA ILE A 372 37.82 16.81 4.27
C ILE A 372 37.44 15.34 4.49
N LEU A 373 36.67 15.01 5.53
CA LEU A 373 36.16 13.65 5.71
C LEU A 373 35.42 13.13 4.51
N LYS A 374 34.61 13.99 3.84
CA LYS A 374 33.90 13.61 2.62
C LYS A 374 34.87 13.36 1.46
N LEU A 375 35.86 14.23 1.28
CA LEU A 375 36.93 14.06 0.25
C LEU A 375 37.70 12.75 0.48
N LEU A 376 38.07 12.46 1.73
CA LEU A 376 38.76 11.22 2.09
C LEU A 376 37.89 9.99 1.82
N LEU A 377 36.59 10.06 2.09
CA LEU A 377 35.65 8.99 1.76
C LEU A 377 35.57 8.76 0.24
N ASP A 378 35.46 9.82 -0.54
CA ASP A 378 35.42 9.73 -2.01
C ASP A 378 36.69 9.05 -2.55
N ALA A 379 37.88 9.39 -2.00
CA ALA A 379 39.16 8.74 -2.33
C ALA A 379 39.17 7.25 -1.93
N VAL A 380 38.65 6.89 -0.77
CA VAL A 380 38.56 5.49 -0.30
C VAL A 380 37.58 4.66 -1.10
N ILE A 381 36.47 5.24 -1.52
CA ILE A 381 35.51 4.58 -2.42
C ILE A 381 36.19 4.29 -3.77
N GLU A 382 37.00 5.21 -4.25
CA GLU A 382 37.81 5.02 -5.47
C GLU A 382 38.88 3.92 -5.28
N ASP A 383 39.71 4.04 -4.26
CA ASP A 383 40.76 3.05 -3.90
C ASP A 383 40.67 2.68 -2.40
N PRO A 384 40.02 1.54 -2.08
CA PRO A 384 39.91 1.09 -0.68
C PRO A 384 41.26 0.83 0.05
N THR A 385 42.36 0.71 -0.66
CA THR A 385 43.72 0.53 -0.05
C THR A 385 44.19 1.80 0.63
N LEU A 386 43.55 2.93 0.38
CA LEU A 386 43.84 4.21 1.03
C LEU A 386 43.29 4.31 2.46
N ASN A 387 42.43 3.38 2.88
CA ASN A 387 41.83 3.43 4.22
C ASN A 387 42.78 3.00 5.33
N GLU A 388 43.89 3.66 5.41
CA GLU A 388 44.90 3.58 6.46
C GLU A 388 45.13 4.96 7.07
N LYS A 389 45.23 5.06 8.39
CA LYS A 389 45.28 6.36 9.09
C LYS A 389 46.37 7.29 8.54
N GLU A 390 47.56 6.76 8.30
CA GLU A 390 48.73 7.52 7.82
C GLU A 390 48.50 8.09 6.40
N LYS A 391 47.98 7.25 5.50
CA LYS A 391 47.66 7.64 4.13
C LYS A 391 46.56 8.72 4.10
N LEU A 392 45.51 8.55 4.91
CA LEU A 392 44.42 9.51 4.98
C LEU A 392 44.86 10.88 5.53
N LEU A 393 45.77 10.89 6.56
CA LEU A 393 46.34 12.11 7.07
C LEU A 393 47.20 12.82 6.04
N GLU A 394 47.96 12.07 5.21
CA GLU A 394 48.74 12.65 4.12
C GLU A 394 47.90 13.31 3.05
N ILE A 395 46.75 12.66 2.67
CA ILE A 395 45.79 13.24 1.72
C ILE A 395 45.13 14.49 2.33
N ALA A 396 44.75 14.43 3.61
CA ALA A 396 44.12 15.58 4.29
C ALA A 396 45.07 16.79 4.32
N LYS A 397 46.33 16.62 4.63
CA LYS A 397 47.36 17.69 4.63
C LYS A 397 47.56 18.35 3.28
N LYS A 398 47.40 17.59 2.17
CA LYS A 398 47.49 18.14 0.79
C LYS A 398 46.24 18.87 0.36
N SER A 399 45.12 18.67 1.05
CA SER A 399 43.77 19.21 0.71
C SER A 399 43.36 20.39 1.59
N CYS A 400 44.14 20.71 2.61
CA CYS A 400 44.04 21.90 3.44
C CYS A 400 44.96 22.99 2.92
#